data_b865f898abbaed3ab196028c848d9212
#
_entry.id   b865f898abbaed3ab196028c848d9212
#
_cell.length_a   1.000
_cell.length_b   1.000
_cell.length_c   1.000
_cell.angle_alpha   90.00
_cell.angle_beta   90.00
_cell.angle_gamma   90.00
#
_symmetry.space_group_name_H-M   'P 1'
#
loop_
_entity.id
_entity.type
_entity.pdbx_description
1 polymer ?
#
loop_
_entity_poly.entity_id
_entity_poly.type
_entity_poly.pdbx_seq_one_letter_code
_entity_poly.pdbx_strand_id
1 'polypeptide(L)'
;VTSLIKQYTLPFDPDGMIAARVAKSRDCQVSDVLLEWEIKRTKAADKGNELHLAIEKLIKKEKLTDREKEITAHFALWKKENLTGKLEPEKRLWNDFYEVAGTTDLVENYKHRVNIYDFKTNEEIRFVSKHNQYLLGELSFLEDCEYNKYALQLSLYARLFEILDGR
;
A
#
# COMPACT_ATOMS: atom_id res chain seq x y z
N VAL A 1 -0.84 1.02 -10.89
CA VAL A 1 0.52 0.90 -10.30
C VAL A 1 0.65 -0.37 -9.50
N THR A 2 -0.17 -0.60 -8.47
CA THR A 2 -0.07 -1.78 -7.60
C THR A 2 -0.21 -3.10 -8.35
N SER A 3 -1.13 -3.18 -9.34
CA SER A 3 -1.32 -4.36 -10.19
C SER A 3 -0.10 -4.64 -11.09
N LEU A 4 0.61 -3.59 -11.52
CA LEU A 4 1.83 -3.73 -12.29
C LEU A 4 2.95 -4.36 -11.43
N ILE A 5 3.18 -3.85 -10.22
CA ILE A 5 4.19 -4.40 -9.31
C ILE A 5 3.89 -5.87 -8.97
N LYS A 6 2.62 -6.23 -8.85
CA LYS A 6 2.17 -7.61 -8.56
C LYS A 6 2.59 -8.62 -9.62
N GLN A 7 2.80 -8.21 -10.88
CA GLN A 7 3.27 -9.09 -11.96
C GLN A 7 4.72 -9.56 -11.75
N TYR A 8 5.48 -8.81 -10.96
CA TYR A 8 6.87 -9.13 -10.61
C TYR A 8 7.02 -9.87 -9.29
N THR A 9 5.92 -10.34 -8.68
CA THR A 9 5.94 -11.11 -7.43
C THR A 9 5.47 -12.54 -7.67
N LEU A 10 6.06 -13.49 -6.94
CA LEU A 10 5.53 -14.85 -6.92
C LEU A 10 4.15 -14.87 -6.24
N PRO A 11 3.18 -15.58 -6.81
CA PRO A 11 1.91 -15.81 -6.13
C PRO A 11 2.13 -16.50 -4.78
N PHE A 12 1.37 -16.11 -3.76
CA PHE A 12 1.40 -16.80 -2.49
C PHE A 12 0.72 -18.16 -2.64
N ASP A 13 1.42 -19.23 -2.28
CA ASP A 13 0.95 -20.62 -2.27
C ASP A 13 0.25 -21.08 -3.58
N PRO A 14 0.90 -20.92 -4.76
CA PRO A 14 0.26 -21.20 -6.04
C PRO A 14 -0.21 -22.65 -6.18
N ASP A 15 0.47 -23.58 -5.51
CA ASP A 15 0.20 -25.02 -5.56
C ASP A 15 -0.63 -25.54 -4.38
N GLY A 16 -1.06 -24.65 -3.47
CA GLY A 16 -1.79 -25.01 -2.25
C GLY A 16 -0.97 -25.84 -1.25
N MET A 17 0.35 -25.95 -1.43
CA MET A 17 1.22 -26.80 -0.61
C MET A 17 1.40 -26.23 0.82
N ILE A 18 1.41 -24.91 0.97
CA ILE A 18 1.56 -24.28 2.28
C ILE A 18 0.28 -24.50 3.08
N ALA A 19 -0.89 -24.28 2.46
CA ALA A 19 -2.18 -24.53 3.10
C ALA A 19 -2.32 -25.98 3.54
N ALA A 20 -1.95 -26.94 2.69
CA ALA A 20 -1.98 -28.38 3.02
C ALA A 20 -1.03 -28.73 4.19
N ARG A 21 0.19 -28.16 4.22
CA ARG A 21 1.14 -28.37 5.32
C ARG A 21 0.62 -27.80 6.64
N VAL A 22 0.03 -26.61 6.61
CA VAL A 22 -0.54 -25.97 7.80
C VAL A 22 -1.74 -26.77 8.30
N ALA A 23 -2.64 -27.20 7.41
CA ALA A 23 -3.79 -28.02 7.76
C ALA A 23 -3.35 -29.33 8.43
N LYS A 24 -2.36 -30.03 7.86
CA LYS A 24 -1.79 -31.24 8.44
C LYS A 24 -1.18 -31.00 9.82
N SER A 25 -0.48 -29.88 10.04
CA SER A 25 0.13 -29.55 11.33
C SER A 25 -0.86 -29.19 12.41
N ARG A 26 -2.08 -28.75 12.02
CA ARG A 26 -3.15 -28.31 12.93
C ARG A 26 -4.27 -29.34 13.06
N ASP A 27 -4.17 -30.47 12.36
CA ASP A 27 -5.21 -31.51 12.29
C ASP A 27 -6.59 -30.94 11.90
N CYS A 28 -6.62 -30.13 10.84
CA CYS A 28 -7.84 -29.51 10.31
C CYS A 28 -7.93 -29.65 8.78
N GLN A 29 -9.05 -29.21 8.21
CA GLN A 29 -9.22 -29.23 6.75
C GLN A 29 -8.44 -28.08 6.08
N VAL A 30 -7.99 -28.30 4.84
CA VAL A 30 -7.34 -27.24 4.03
C VAL A 30 -8.29 -26.05 3.82
N SER A 31 -9.59 -26.31 3.64
CA SER A 31 -10.63 -25.28 3.53
C SER A 31 -10.68 -24.34 4.74
N ASP A 32 -10.46 -24.86 5.95
CA ASP A 32 -10.49 -24.06 7.17
C ASP A 32 -9.31 -23.07 7.22
N VAL A 33 -8.14 -23.55 6.81
CA VAL A 33 -6.93 -22.71 6.69
C VAL A 33 -7.11 -21.61 5.65
N LEU A 34 -7.64 -21.96 4.48
CA LEU A 34 -7.89 -20.99 3.41
C LEU A 34 -8.94 -19.95 3.82
N LEU A 35 -10.00 -20.37 4.49
CA LEU A 35 -11.04 -19.47 5.02
C LEU A 35 -10.46 -18.53 6.08
N GLU A 36 -9.64 -19.03 7.01
CA GLU A 36 -8.95 -18.19 8.01
C GLU A 36 -8.07 -17.13 7.34
N TRP A 37 -7.30 -17.51 6.32
CA TRP A 37 -6.44 -16.58 5.59
C TRP A 37 -7.25 -15.53 4.84
N GLU A 38 -8.36 -15.92 4.23
CA GLU A 38 -9.26 -15.00 3.54
C GLU A 38 -9.89 -13.99 4.52
N ILE A 39 -10.36 -14.45 5.67
CA ILE A 39 -10.90 -13.58 6.73
C ILE A 39 -9.83 -12.59 7.21
N LYS A 40 -8.59 -13.04 7.43
CA LYS A 40 -7.49 -12.16 7.83
C LYS A 40 -7.18 -11.12 6.77
N ARG A 41 -7.13 -11.54 5.51
CA ARG A 41 -6.88 -10.67 4.37
C ARG A 41 -7.96 -9.59 4.24
N THR A 42 -9.22 -9.98 4.32
CA THR A 42 -10.36 -9.07 4.24
C THR A 42 -10.35 -8.06 5.38
N LYS A 43 -10.18 -8.51 6.63
CA LYS A 43 -10.09 -7.62 7.80
C LYS A 43 -8.93 -6.62 7.68
N ALA A 44 -7.78 -7.05 7.16
CA ALA A 44 -6.64 -6.16 6.96
C ALA A 44 -6.92 -5.11 5.88
N ALA A 45 -7.56 -5.51 4.77
CA ALA A 45 -7.98 -4.60 3.72
C ALA A 45 -9.03 -3.59 4.21
N ASP A 46 -10.05 -4.05 4.95
CA ASP A 46 -11.09 -3.17 5.51
C ASP A 46 -10.50 -2.14 6.47
N LYS A 47 -9.58 -2.56 7.36
CA LYS A 47 -8.87 -1.65 8.26
C LYS A 47 -8.04 -0.62 7.49
N GLY A 48 -7.37 -1.04 6.41
CA GLY A 48 -6.64 -0.14 5.53
C GLY A 48 -7.55 0.90 4.90
N ASN A 49 -8.64 0.44 4.28
CA ASN A 49 -9.62 1.29 3.62
C ASN A 49 -10.28 2.28 4.59
N GLU A 50 -10.65 1.83 5.80
CA GLU A 50 -11.20 2.69 6.86
C GLU A 50 -10.23 3.83 7.21
N LEU A 51 -8.95 3.52 7.39
CA LEU A 51 -7.92 4.50 7.72
C LEU A 51 -7.72 5.52 6.58
N HIS A 52 -7.57 5.05 5.34
CA HIS A 52 -7.38 5.92 4.17
C HIS A 52 -8.55 6.89 4.00
N LEU A 53 -9.79 6.38 4.07
CA LEU A 53 -10.99 7.22 3.99
C LEU A 53 -11.06 8.25 5.13
N ALA A 54 -10.70 7.87 6.35
CA ALA A 54 -10.71 8.76 7.49
C ALA A 54 -9.63 9.85 7.38
N ILE A 55 -8.44 9.51 6.87
CA ILE A 55 -7.37 10.48 6.59
C ILE A 55 -7.80 11.46 5.48
N GLU A 56 -8.40 10.96 4.41
CA GLU A 56 -8.93 11.79 3.33
C GLU A 56 -9.94 12.82 3.85
N LYS A 57 -10.94 12.38 4.64
CA LYS A 57 -11.92 13.27 5.30
C LYS A 57 -11.25 14.30 6.19
N LEU A 58 -10.25 13.88 6.99
CA LEU A 58 -9.50 14.79 7.87
C LEU A 58 -8.80 15.89 7.07
N ILE A 59 -8.18 15.55 5.95
CA ILE A 59 -7.49 16.52 5.09
C ILE A 59 -8.48 17.45 4.41
N LYS A 60 -9.61 16.93 3.96
CA LYS A 60 -10.71 17.72 3.36
C LYS A 60 -11.51 18.55 4.37
N LYS A 61 -11.20 18.42 5.67
CA LYS A 61 -11.90 19.08 6.78
C LYS A 61 -13.38 18.69 6.87
N GLU A 62 -13.71 17.49 6.47
CA GLU A 62 -15.04 16.91 6.59
C GLU A 62 -15.31 16.46 8.03
N LYS A 63 -16.59 16.27 8.37
CA LYS A 63 -17.00 15.80 9.71
C LYS A 63 -16.58 14.35 9.90
N LEU A 64 -15.81 14.09 10.94
CA LEU A 64 -15.39 12.75 11.34
C LEU A 64 -16.31 12.18 12.42
N THR A 65 -16.58 10.89 12.35
CA THR A 65 -17.14 10.10 13.46
C THR A 65 -16.13 9.97 14.60
N ASP A 66 -16.55 9.51 15.75
CA ASP A 66 -15.63 9.32 16.89
C ASP A 66 -14.62 8.21 16.62
N ARG A 67 -15.03 7.16 15.91
CA ARG A 67 -14.13 6.09 15.44
C ARG A 67 -13.07 6.61 14.45
N GLU A 68 -13.46 7.43 13.49
CA GLU A 68 -12.53 8.05 12.55
C GLU A 68 -11.54 9.00 13.23
N LYS A 69 -11.98 9.76 14.25
CA LYS A 69 -11.07 10.60 15.07
C LYS A 69 -10.05 9.74 15.82
N GLU A 70 -10.50 8.63 16.41
CA GLU A 70 -9.62 7.70 17.13
C GLU A 70 -8.51 7.15 16.22
N ILE A 71 -8.88 6.57 15.07
CA ILE A 71 -7.91 5.93 14.16
C ILE A 71 -6.98 6.92 13.46
N THR A 72 -7.39 8.20 13.31
CA THR A 72 -6.58 9.25 12.69
C THR A 72 -5.80 10.11 13.67
N ALA A 73 -5.92 9.89 14.98
CA ALA A 73 -5.33 10.76 16.00
C ALA A 73 -3.81 10.93 15.83
N HIS A 74 -3.06 9.85 15.62
CA HIS A 74 -1.62 9.91 15.39
C HIS A 74 -1.27 10.65 14.10
N PHE A 75 -2.01 10.40 13.02
CA PHE A 75 -1.81 11.11 11.77
C PHE A 75 -2.11 12.62 11.91
N ALA A 76 -3.14 12.99 12.65
CA ALA A 76 -3.50 14.39 12.89
C ALA A 76 -2.38 15.16 13.61
N LEU A 77 -1.73 14.54 14.60
CA LEU A 77 -0.57 15.12 15.30
C LEU A 77 0.62 15.23 14.34
N TRP A 78 0.99 14.13 13.70
CA TRP A 78 2.10 14.11 12.75
C TRP A 78 1.92 15.11 11.60
N LYS A 79 0.70 15.20 11.04
CA LYS A 79 0.33 16.17 10.00
C LYS A 79 0.61 17.60 10.43
N LYS A 80 0.21 17.97 11.67
CA LYS A 80 0.40 19.31 12.20
C LYS A 80 1.86 19.73 12.30
N GLU A 81 2.75 18.77 12.58
CA GLU A 81 4.18 19.00 12.76
C GLU A 81 4.98 18.94 11.46
N ASN A 82 4.53 18.11 10.51
CA ASN A 82 5.35 17.73 9.36
C ASN A 82 4.83 18.24 8.01
N LEU A 83 3.54 18.54 7.86
CA LEU A 83 2.93 18.96 6.61
C LEU A 83 2.62 20.45 6.62
N THR A 84 3.30 21.20 5.74
CA THR A 84 3.17 22.67 5.63
C THR A 84 2.76 23.11 4.24
N GLY A 85 2.82 22.22 3.24
CA GLY A 85 2.43 22.47 1.86
C GLY A 85 0.91 22.38 1.62
N LYS A 86 0.52 22.61 0.38
CA LYS A 86 -0.86 22.37 -0.07
C LYS A 86 -1.09 20.88 -0.21
N LEU A 87 -2.09 20.35 0.52
CA LEU A 87 -2.41 18.92 0.55
C LEU A 87 -3.48 18.56 -0.48
N GLU A 88 -3.25 17.50 -1.23
CA GLU A 88 -4.19 16.89 -2.17
C GLU A 88 -4.30 15.39 -1.86
N PRO A 89 -5.35 14.94 -1.14
CA PRO A 89 -5.57 13.53 -0.87
C PRO A 89 -6.13 12.83 -2.10
N GLU A 90 -5.91 11.52 -2.20
CA GLU A 90 -6.44 10.63 -3.25
C GLU A 90 -6.19 11.18 -4.68
N LYS A 91 -4.96 11.64 -4.92
CA LYS A 91 -4.57 12.19 -6.23
C LYS A 91 -4.48 11.07 -7.27
N ARG A 92 -5.32 11.14 -8.30
CA ARG A 92 -5.28 10.22 -9.43
C ARG A 92 -4.17 10.61 -10.39
N LEU A 93 -3.38 9.63 -10.79
CA LEU A 93 -2.28 9.76 -11.74
C LEU A 93 -2.46 8.70 -12.82
N TRP A 94 -2.23 9.05 -14.08
CA TRP A 94 -2.32 8.11 -15.19
C TRP A 94 -1.40 8.52 -16.33
N ASN A 95 -1.08 7.57 -17.19
CA ASN A 95 -0.42 7.84 -18.44
C ASN A 95 -0.94 6.85 -19.50
N ASP A 96 -1.54 7.38 -20.55
CA ASP A 96 -2.19 6.57 -21.59
C ASP A 96 -1.16 5.83 -22.45
N PHE A 97 0.03 6.42 -22.67
CA PHE A 97 1.08 5.77 -23.45
C PHE A 97 1.62 4.50 -22.77
N TYR A 98 1.77 4.53 -21.46
CA TYR A 98 2.22 3.38 -20.67
C TYR A 98 1.06 2.50 -20.15
N GLU A 99 -0.17 2.89 -20.41
CA GLU A 99 -1.38 2.22 -19.91
C GLU A 99 -1.35 1.99 -18.39
N VAL A 100 -0.80 2.94 -17.64
CA VAL A 100 -0.64 2.84 -16.19
C VAL A 100 -1.45 3.93 -15.49
N ALA A 101 -2.21 3.52 -14.50
CA ALA A 101 -2.94 4.43 -13.62
C ALA A 101 -2.79 4.02 -12.15
N GLY A 102 -2.99 4.97 -11.25
CA GLY A 102 -3.02 4.74 -9.82
C GLY A 102 -3.47 5.98 -9.06
N THR A 103 -3.71 5.80 -7.77
CA THR A 103 -4.08 6.88 -6.85
C THR A 103 -3.06 6.92 -5.73
N THR A 104 -2.49 8.10 -5.46
CA THR A 104 -1.63 8.33 -4.30
C THR A 104 -2.50 8.71 -3.12
N ASP A 105 -2.14 8.26 -1.92
CA ASP A 105 -2.93 8.59 -0.73
C ASP A 105 -2.88 10.07 -0.40
N LEU A 106 -1.70 10.69 -0.56
CA LEU A 106 -1.53 12.11 -0.31
C LEU A 106 -0.39 12.68 -1.15
N VAL A 107 -0.66 13.83 -1.76
CA VAL A 107 0.35 14.71 -2.38
C VAL A 107 0.43 15.99 -1.58
N GLU A 108 1.63 16.40 -1.24
CA GLU A 108 1.92 17.70 -0.62
C GLU A 108 2.70 18.58 -1.60
N ASN A 109 2.08 19.65 -2.05
CA ASN A 109 2.63 20.56 -3.05
C ASN A 109 3.32 21.75 -2.41
N TYR A 110 4.54 22.01 -2.87
CA TYR A 110 5.30 23.23 -2.61
C TYR A 110 5.59 23.95 -3.94
N LYS A 111 6.12 25.15 -3.85
CA LYS A 111 6.44 25.96 -5.05
C LYS A 111 7.40 25.23 -6.03
N HIS A 112 8.38 24.50 -5.50
CA HIS A 112 9.46 23.90 -6.28
C HIS A 112 9.67 22.40 -6.02
N ARG A 113 8.83 21.78 -5.22
CA ARG A 113 8.89 20.35 -4.93
C ARG A 113 7.52 19.78 -4.63
N VAL A 114 7.41 18.48 -4.79
CA VAL A 114 6.23 17.69 -4.43
C VAL A 114 6.68 16.53 -3.55
N ASN A 115 5.98 16.30 -2.46
CA ASN A 115 6.13 15.09 -1.66
C ASN A 115 4.93 14.19 -1.91
N ILE A 116 5.17 12.91 -2.09
CA ILE A 116 4.13 11.87 -2.26
C ILE A 116 4.21 10.94 -1.05
N TYR A 117 3.07 10.71 -0.44
CA TYR A 117 2.92 9.84 0.73
C TYR A 117 1.96 8.71 0.40
N ASP A 118 2.26 7.55 0.97
CA ASP A 118 1.44 6.35 0.86
C ASP A 118 1.33 5.72 2.26
N PHE A 119 0.11 5.57 2.75
CA PHE A 119 -0.15 5.11 4.11
C PHE A 119 -0.26 3.60 4.17
N LYS A 120 0.38 2.99 5.14
CA LYS A 120 0.38 1.55 5.33
C LYS A 120 -0.05 1.19 6.75
N THR A 121 -0.86 0.15 6.87
CA THR A 121 -1.35 -0.39 8.16
C THR A 121 -0.60 -1.64 8.59
N ASN A 122 0.52 -1.94 7.94
CA ASN A 122 1.39 -3.06 8.32
C ASN A 122 1.95 -2.85 9.73
N GLU A 123 2.05 -3.92 10.50
CA GLU A 123 2.72 -3.91 11.80
C GLU A 123 4.23 -3.67 11.64
N GLU A 124 4.80 -4.14 10.52
CA GLU A 124 6.22 -4.02 10.20
C GLU A 124 6.41 -3.82 8.70
N ILE A 125 7.38 -3.01 8.32
CA ILE A 125 7.89 -2.90 6.94
C ILE A 125 9.27 -3.57 6.92
N ARG A 126 9.36 -4.77 6.33
CA ARG A 126 10.61 -5.51 6.23
C ARG A 126 11.44 -5.01 5.08
N PHE A 127 12.74 -4.88 5.34
CA PHE A 127 13.76 -4.45 4.37
C PHE A 127 14.40 -5.61 3.63
N VAL A 128 14.17 -6.84 4.11
CA VAL A 128 14.68 -8.09 3.54
C VAL A 128 13.55 -9.07 3.35
N SER A 129 13.70 -9.98 2.39
CA SER A 129 12.71 -11.03 2.15
C SER A 129 12.70 -12.05 3.28
N LYS A 130 11.51 -12.39 3.78
CA LYS A 130 11.35 -13.43 4.82
C LYS A 130 11.76 -14.83 4.33
N HIS A 131 11.73 -15.07 3.02
CA HIS A 131 11.94 -16.39 2.43
C HIS A 131 13.09 -16.41 1.41
N ASN A 132 14.00 -15.42 1.45
CA ASN A 132 15.09 -15.25 0.48
C ASN A 132 14.58 -15.25 -0.97
N GLN A 133 13.40 -14.66 -1.19
CA GLN A 133 12.79 -14.54 -2.51
C GLN A 133 13.16 -13.18 -3.11
N TYR A 134 13.27 -13.18 -4.43
CA TYR A 134 13.50 -11.97 -5.22
C TYR A 134 12.30 -11.69 -6.12
N LEU A 135 12.15 -10.46 -6.54
CA LEU A 135 11.17 -10.10 -7.55
C LEU A 135 11.50 -10.80 -8.87
N LEU A 136 10.56 -10.83 -9.81
CA LEU A 136 10.69 -11.54 -11.07
C LEU A 136 11.20 -10.63 -12.20
N GLY A 137 11.66 -11.23 -13.29
CA GLY A 137 12.04 -10.54 -14.51
C GLY A 137 13.14 -9.51 -14.29
N GLU A 138 12.95 -8.32 -14.85
CA GLU A 138 13.91 -7.21 -14.78
C GLU A 138 14.16 -6.70 -13.37
N LEU A 139 13.28 -7.03 -12.42
CA LEU A 139 13.40 -6.65 -11.01
C LEU A 139 14.05 -7.73 -10.14
N SER A 140 14.59 -8.79 -10.72
CA SER A 140 15.16 -9.94 -9.99
C SER A 140 16.40 -9.63 -9.15
N PHE A 141 16.94 -8.43 -9.25
CA PHE A 141 18.01 -7.94 -8.36
C PHE A 141 17.49 -7.35 -7.03
N LEU A 142 16.17 -7.19 -6.89
CA LEU A 142 15.52 -6.70 -5.67
C LEU A 142 14.90 -7.87 -4.89
N GLU A 143 15.12 -7.90 -3.59
CA GLU A 143 14.43 -8.83 -2.71
C GLU A 143 12.91 -8.57 -2.69
N ASP A 144 12.11 -9.66 -2.66
CA ASP A 144 10.67 -9.59 -2.49
C ASP A 144 10.32 -9.28 -1.02
N CYS A 145 10.35 -7.99 -0.68
CA CYS A 145 9.99 -7.47 0.64
C CYS A 145 9.06 -6.25 0.54
N GLU A 146 8.43 -5.89 1.65
CA GLU A 146 7.50 -4.76 1.69
C GLU A 146 8.18 -3.46 1.28
N TYR A 147 9.37 -3.20 1.80
CA TYR A 147 10.12 -1.97 1.50
C TYR A 147 10.34 -1.79 -0.01
N ASN A 148 10.87 -2.80 -0.70
CA ASN A 148 11.14 -2.72 -2.13
C ASN A 148 9.86 -2.51 -2.95
N LYS A 149 8.77 -3.20 -2.59
CA LYS A 149 7.47 -3.02 -3.28
C LYS A 149 6.90 -1.62 -3.07
N TYR A 150 7.00 -1.06 -1.87
CA TYR A 150 6.54 0.30 -1.58
C TYR A 150 7.44 1.36 -2.23
N ALA A 151 8.75 1.15 -2.24
CA ALA A 151 9.69 2.03 -2.94
C ALA A 151 9.41 2.06 -4.45
N LEU A 152 9.15 0.92 -5.08
CA LEU A 152 8.73 0.84 -6.48
C LEU A 152 7.39 1.55 -6.71
N GLN A 153 6.42 1.38 -5.83
CA GLN A 153 5.11 2.04 -5.91
C GLN A 153 5.27 3.57 -5.88
N LEU A 154 6.01 4.09 -4.91
CA LEU A 154 6.25 5.53 -4.79
C LEU A 154 7.06 6.07 -5.97
N SER A 155 8.06 5.33 -6.46
CA SER A 155 8.86 5.72 -7.64
C SER A 155 8.00 5.81 -8.90
N LEU A 156 7.07 4.87 -9.10
CA LEU A 156 6.13 4.92 -10.22
C LEU A 156 5.16 6.09 -10.09
N TYR A 157 4.66 6.38 -8.90
CA TYR A 157 3.83 7.55 -8.67
C TYR A 157 4.59 8.86 -8.92
N ALA A 158 5.84 8.96 -8.44
CA ALA A 158 6.67 10.12 -8.71
C ALA A 158 6.87 10.32 -10.21
N ARG A 159 7.17 9.24 -10.94
CA ARG A 159 7.35 9.31 -12.40
C ARG A 159 6.06 9.70 -13.13
N LEU A 160 4.92 9.16 -12.75
CA LEU A 160 3.63 9.55 -13.32
C LEU A 160 3.32 11.03 -13.02
N PHE A 161 3.63 11.48 -11.81
CA PHE A 161 3.44 12.87 -11.43
C PHE A 161 4.32 13.82 -12.28
N GLU A 162 5.60 13.54 -12.45
CA GLU A 162 6.51 14.29 -13.31
C GLU A 162 5.98 14.42 -14.76
N ILE A 163 5.49 13.31 -15.33
CA ILE A 163 4.95 13.29 -16.70
C ILE A 163 3.70 14.16 -16.82
N LEU A 164 2.80 14.09 -15.83
CA LEU A 164 1.55 14.85 -15.86
C LEU A 164 1.72 16.33 -15.55
N ASP A 165 2.64 16.66 -14.67
CA ASP A 165 2.83 18.01 -14.14
C ASP A 165 3.94 18.79 -14.87
N GLY A 166 4.77 18.10 -15.65
CA GLY A 166 5.86 18.70 -16.43
C GLY A 166 7.03 19.22 -15.58
N ARG A 167 7.16 18.76 -14.35
CA ARG A 167 8.20 19.14 -13.37
C ARG A 167 9.17 18.02 -13.09
#